data_a2f8b328eea1923b3b7f12bb5a2cccbe
#
_entry.id   a2f8b328eea1923b3b7f12bb5a2cccbe
#
_cell.length_a   1.000
_cell.length_b   1.000
_cell.length_c   1.000
_cell.angle_alpha   90.00
_cell.angle_beta   90.00
_cell.angle_gamma   90.00
#
_symmetry.space_group_name_H-M   'P 1'
#
loop_
_entity.id
_entity.type
_entity.pdbx_description
1 polymer ?
#
loop_
_entity_poly.entity_id
_entity_poly.type
_entity_poly.pdbx_seq_one_letter_code
_entity_poly.pdbx_strand_id
1 'polypeptide(L)'
;MPAKRKPGPDPLSTYRAKRSLDRTPEPGARPATAGPPPSAGGLFVVHMHAARRLHWDLRLEMDGVLRSWAVPKGPSPNRADKRLAVHVEDHPLEYGDFEGIIPEGNYGAGAVIVWDRGRWVPLEDPVEGMRKGKLLFELQGYKLKGKWTLVKLKKGEKEWLLIKEKDAYVSADSALPPESVLSGLTVEELKAGKDRAAPVLKALARLKAPRRAVTVAEAEPMLAETREQPFSKPGWLFELKLDGYRVRAGREQAEARLLTRKGNDISAAFPELARALAALPFEGFILDAELVVPDEAGRPSFQRLQNRVRVSRGLEVRRGAVETPAVLYVFDLLAFEGYDLRPLSLEQRKALLEQIVPRVGPLKYLSHFEKDGEALYEQVVNMGLEGIVAKKADAPYRAGRSPNWLKIRADRTDDFVVVGFTRPKGSRSGFGALDLGAYQDGKLVYGGRVGSGFTAAELKDVSAALERGIRPTPAFSGPVPQDAGHTWVEPALIAEVRYKEWTDEGLLRQPVFVRFRDDKPVTEIAKRDAGGEMRDAEPPVAIAHPASRIPRSSFRTSTKSSGPTRATPRAT
;
A
#
# COMPACT_ATOMS: atom_id res chain seq x y z
N MET A 1 26.24 -32.11 -16.88
CA MET A 1 26.36 -30.72 -17.36
C MET A 1 25.18 -30.45 -18.28
N PRO A 2 24.33 -29.46 -18.05
CA PRO A 2 23.28 -29.11 -18.99
C PRO A 2 23.91 -28.53 -20.25
N ALA A 3 23.48 -29.04 -21.41
CA ALA A 3 23.95 -28.62 -22.73
C ALA A 3 23.73 -27.12 -22.91
N LYS A 4 24.77 -26.34 -23.25
CA LYS A 4 24.68 -24.95 -23.65
C LYS A 4 23.76 -24.86 -24.87
N ARG A 5 22.54 -24.35 -24.72
CA ARG A 5 21.66 -23.99 -25.84
C ARG A 5 22.45 -23.04 -26.75
N LYS A 6 22.53 -23.34 -28.04
CA LYS A 6 23.03 -22.41 -29.05
C LYS A 6 22.19 -21.11 -28.93
N PRO A 7 22.82 -19.93 -28.92
CA PRO A 7 22.06 -18.67 -28.90
C PRO A 7 21.13 -18.65 -30.13
N GLY A 8 19.83 -18.51 -29.89
CA GLY A 8 18.84 -18.31 -30.96
C GLY A 8 19.07 -16.93 -31.62
N PRO A 9 18.37 -16.66 -32.76
CA PRO A 9 18.43 -15.36 -33.40
C PRO A 9 18.08 -14.27 -32.36
N ASP A 10 18.81 -13.14 -32.40
CA ASP A 10 18.57 -12.02 -31.50
C ASP A 10 17.14 -11.45 -31.68
N PRO A 11 16.28 -11.53 -30.65
CA PRO A 11 14.87 -11.13 -30.75
C PRO A 11 14.69 -9.64 -31.05
N LEU A 12 15.68 -8.78 -30.73
CA LEU A 12 15.63 -7.33 -30.93
C LEU A 12 16.24 -6.88 -32.26
N SER A 13 16.66 -7.80 -33.14
CA SER A 13 17.26 -7.46 -34.44
C SER A 13 16.33 -6.61 -35.31
N THR A 14 15.05 -6.98 -35.39
CA THR A 14 14.02 -6.24 -36.15
C THR A 14 13.75 -4.86 -35.55
N TYR A 15 13.74 -4.75 -34.23
CA TYR A 15 13.59 -3.47 -33.53
C TYR A 15 14.71 -2.49 -33.93
N ARG A 16 15.98 -2.95 -33.87
CA ARG A 16 17.14 -2.13 -34.23
C ARG A 16 17.15 -1.78 -35.72
N ALA A 17 16.79 -2.70 -36.59
CA ALA A 17 16.76 -2.46 -38.04
C ALA A 17 15.75 -1.39 -38.47
N LYS A 18 14.67 -1.18 -37.70
CA LYS A 18 13.60 -0.24 -38.02
C LYS A 18 13.82 1.17 -37.43
N ARG A 19 14.82 1.37 -36.58
CA ARG A 19 14.99 2.61 -35.80
C ARG A 19 16.38 3.22 -35.98
N SER A 20 16.39 4.54 -36.13
CA SER A 20 17.58 5.38 -36.06
C SER A 20 17.68 5.98 -34.67
N LEU A 21 18.29 5.24 -33.71
CA LEU A 21 18.29 5.59 -32.28
C LEU A 21 19.01 6.91 -31.96
N ASP A 22 19.75 7.45 -32.91
CA ASP A 22 20.35 8.80 -32.88
C ASP A 22 19.36 9.93 -33.19
N ARG A 23 18.16 9.58 -33.73
CA ARG A 23 17.14 10.53 -34.18
C ARG A 23 15.78 10.38 -33.47
N THR A 24 15.70 9.50 -32.49
CA THR A 24 14.47 9.24 -31.73
C THR A 24 14.77 9.18 -30.24
N PRO A 25 13.87 9.66 -29.36
CA PRO A 25 14.01 9.50 -27.91
C PRO A 25 13.71 8.08 -27.43
N GLU A 26 13.37 7.15 -28.32
CA GLU A 26 13.08 5.76 -27.99
C GLU A 26 14.31 5.08 -27.37
N PRO A 27 14.13 4.20 -26.36
CA PRO A 27 15.25 3.54 -25.70
C PRO A 27 16.03 2.64 -26.65
N GLY A 28 17.38 2.65 -26.51
CA GLY A 28 18.25 1.73 -27.22
C GLY A 28 18.01 0.28 -26.78
N ALA A 29 18.10 -0.65 -27.75
CA ALA A 29 17.98 -2.07 -27.46
C ALA A 29 19.28 -2.61 -26.88
N ARG A 30 19.39 -2.71 -25.55
CA ARG A 30 20.44 -3.52 -24.89
C ARG A 30 20.22 -5.00 -25.23
N PRO A 31 21.27 -5.83 -25.23
CA PRO A 31 21.10 -7.27 -25.36
C PRO A 31 20.10 -7.80 -24.34
N ALA A 32 19.18 -8.67 -24.76
CA ALA A 32 18.20 -9.27 -23.87
C ALA A 32 18.93 -9.95 -22.70
N THR A 33 18.70 -9.49 -21.50
CA THR A 33 19.16 -10.18 -20.28
C THR A 33 18.18 -11.31 -20.00
N ALA A 34 18.72 -12.46 -19.54
CA ALA A 34 17.86 -13.57 -19.13
C ALA A 34 16.86 -13.08 -18.09
N GLY A 35 15.59 -12.99 -18.49
CA GLY A 35 14.47 -12.65 -17.61
C GLY A 35 14.03 -13.84 -16.75
N PRO A 36 13.05 -13.67 -15.87
CA PRO A 36 12.40 -14.77 -15.19
C PRO A 36 11.80 -15.73 -16.23
N PRO A 37 11.63 -17.04 -15.88
CA PRO A 37 11.00 -17.98 -16.79
C PRO A 37 9.61 -17.46 -17.17
N PRO A 38 9.18 -17.58 -18.44
CA PRO A 38 7.90 -17.05 -18.91
C PRO A 38 6.69 -17.55 -18.10
N SER A 39 6.80 -18.74 -17.49
CA SER A 39 5.79 -19.32 -16.60
C SER A 39 5.56 -18.54 -15.31
N ALA A 40 6.49 -17.69 -14.87
CA ALA A 40 6.34 -16.85 -13.68
C ALA A 40 5.53 -15.56 -13.96
N GLY A 41 5.26 -15.26 -15.25
CA GLY A 41 4.73 -13.97 -15.66
C GLY A 41 5.78 -12.86 -15.57
N GLY A 42 5.34 -11.62 -15.77
CA GLY A 42 6.25 -10.46 -15.76
C GLY A 42 5.51 -9.15 -15.94
N LEU A 43 6.23 -8.15 -16.43
CA LEU A 43 5.69 -6.85 -16.78
C LEU A 43 4.73 -6.98 -17.98
N PHE A 44 3.57 -6.31 -17.89
CA PHE A 44 2.87 -5.88 -19.09
C PHE A 44 2.79 -4.37 -19.17
N VAL A 45 2.73 -3.86 -20.38
CA VAL A 45 2.45 -2.46 -20.66
C VAL A 45 1.53 -2.34 -21.88
N VAL A 46 0.68 -1.35 -21.84
CA VAL A 46 -0.11 -0.94 -22.99
C VAL A 46 0.24 0.51 -23.30
N HIS A 47 0.82 0.75 -24.48
CA HIS A 47 1.03 2.08 -24.97
C HIS A 47 -0.18 2.52 -25.82
N MET A 48 -0.65 3.74 -25.62
CA MET A 48 -1.57 4.40 -26.53
C MET A 48 -0.75 5.28 -27.48
N HIS A 49 -0.83 5.00 -28.76
CA HIS A 49 0.06 5.56 -29.76
C HIS A 49 -0.73 6.27 -30.86
N ALA A 50 -0.55 7.58 -30.95
CA ALA A 50 -1.11 8.43 -32.00
C ALA A 50 -0.15 8.56 -33.20
N ALA A 51 0.10 7.42 -33.90
CA ALA A 51 0.84 7.41 -35.17
C ALA A 51 -0.06 7.90 -36.32
N ARG A 52 0.00 7.29 -37.52
CA ARG A 52 -0.92 7.59 -38.64
C ARG A 52 -2.38 7.35 -38.25
N ARG A 53 -2.64 6.35 -37.39
CA ARG A 53 -3.94 6.05 -36.77
C ARG A 53 -3.71 5.75 -35.31
N LEU A 54 -4.64 6.18 -34.48
CA LEU A 54 -4.61 5.83 -33.05
C LEU A 54 -4.76 4.32 -32.89
N HIS A 55 -3.88 3.73 -32.09
CA HIS A 55 -3.91 2.31 -31.70
C HIS A 55 -3.30 2.11 -30.34
N TRP A 56 -3.47 0.92 -29.78
CA TRP A 56 -2.88 0.51 -28.51
C TRP A 56 -1.93 -0.65 -28.76
N ASP A 57 -0.74 -0.61 -28.18
CA ASP A 57 0.24 -1.68 -28.26
C ASP A 57 0.26 -2.42 -26.93
N LEU A 58 -0.33 -3.63 -26.88
CA LEU A 58 -0.19 -4.56 -25.77
C LEU A 58 1.17 -5.25 -25.85
N ARG A 59 1.94 -5.19 -24.75
CA ARG A 59 3.28 -5.80 -24.66
C ARG A 59 3.36 -6.65 -23.39
N LEU A 60 3.84 -7.89 -23.55
CA LEU A 60 4.01 -8.86 -22.46
C LEU A 60 5.49 -9.24 -22.35
N GLU A 61 6.09 -9.12 -21.18
CA GLU A 61 7.46 -9.54 -20.92
C GLU A 61 7.57 -11.06 -21.01
N MET A 62 8.37 -11.55 -21.96
CA MET A 62 8.70 -12.96 -22.15
C MET A 62 10.15 -13.05 -22.65
N ASP A 63 10.93 -13.97 -22.09
CA ASP A 63 12.32 -14.24 -22.52
C ASP A 63 13.21 -12.99 -22.56
N GLY A 64 12.98 -12.02 -21.64
CA GLY A 64 13.79 -10.80 -21.53
C GLY A 64 13.48 -9.71 -22.56
N VAL A 65 12.37 -9.84 -23.29
CA VAL A 65 11.85 -8.83 -24.24
C VAL A 65 10.36 -8.62 -24.03
N LEU A 66 9.81 -7.56 -24.63
CA LEU A 66 8.39 -7.28 -24.67
C LEU A 66 7.79 -7.81 -25.98
N ARG A 67 7.11 -8.97 -25.94
CA ARG A 67 6.29 -9.49 -27.02
C ARG A 67 5.11 -8.56 -27.25
N SER A 68 4.88 -8.14 -28.50
CA SER A 68 4.06 -6.96 -28.77
C SER A 68 2.94 -7.22 -29.78
N TRP A 69 1.74 -6.70 -29.49
CA TRP A 69 0.57 -6.73 -30.39
C TRP A 69 -0.05 -5.35 -30.50
N ALA A 70 -0.16 -4.84 -31.74
CA ALA A 70 -0.90 -3.63 -32.02
C ALA A 70 -2.41 -3.93 -32.06
N VAL A 71 -3.20 -3.20 -31.28
CA VAL A 71 -4.66 -3.33 -31.12
C VAL A 71 -5.34 -2.07 -31.63
N PRO A 72 -5.83 -2.01 -32.89
CA PRO A 72 -6.31 -0.77 -33.52
C PRO A 72 -7.49 -0.10 -32.82
N LYS A 73 -8.35 -0.86 -32.15
CA LYS A 73 -9.53 -0.34 -31.41
C LYS A 73 -9.34 -0.36 -29.89
N GLY A 74 -8.12 -0.64 -29.42
CA GLY A 74 -7.79 -0.77 -28.01
C GLY A 74 -8.37 -2.03 -27.32
N PRO A 75 -7.84 -2.40 -26.14
CA PRO A 75 -8.41 -3.43 -25.29
C PRO A 75 -9.82 -3.04 -24.83
N SER A 76 -10.70 -4.01 -24.62
CA SER A 76 -12.05 -3.78 -24.13
C SER A 76 -12.37 -4.72 -22.96
N PRO A 77 -12.86 -4.22 -21.82
CA PRO A 77 -13.34 -5.05 -20.71
C PRO A 77 -14.69 -5.70 -21.02
N ASN A 78 -15.34 -5.35 -22.13
CA ASN A 78 -16.57 -5.99 -22.59
C ASN A 78 -16.26 -7.34 -23.26
N ARG A 79 -16.79 -8.41 -22.72
CA ARG A 79 -16.57 -9.78 -23.19
C ARG A 79 -17.12 -10.04 -24.62
N ALA A 80 -18.10 -9.28 -25.06
CA ALA A 80 -18.65 -9.38 -26.43
C ALA A 80 -17.67 -8.87 -27.48
N ASP A 81 -16.72 -8.02 -27.11
CA ASP A 81 -15.75 -7.41 -28.01
C ASP A 81 -14.59 -8.36 -28.29
N LYS A 82 -14.41 -8.72 -29.55
CA LYS A 82 -13.23 -9.44 -30.05
C LYS A 82 -12.34 -8.42 -30.77
N ARG A 83 -11.27 -7.98 -30.08
CA ARG A 83 -10.39 -6.94 -30.64
C ARG A 83 -9.29 -7.54 -31.48
N LEU A 84 -9.16 -7.09 -32.74
CA LEU A 84 -8.00 -7.45 -33.56
C LEU A 84 -6.71 -7.03 -32.85
N ALA A 85 -5.73 -7.93 -32.79
CA ALA A 85 -4.40 -7.71 -32.26
C ALA A 85 -3.37 -8.23 -33.26
N VAL A 86 -2.54 -7.37 -33.80
CA VAL A 86 -1.55 -7.73 -34.82
C VAL A 86 -0.19 -7.90 -34.15
N HIS A 87 0.38 -9.09 -34.20
CA HIS A 87 1.71 -9.38 -33.67
C HIS A 87 2.78 -8.60 -34.45
N VAL A 88 3.55 -7.79 -33.74
CA VAL A 88 4.60 -6.93 -34.29
C VAL A 88 5.97 -7.34 -33.75
N GLU A 89 7.02 -6.56 -34.05
CA GLU A 89 8.36 -6.84 -33.55
C GLU A 89 8.44 -6.74 -32.01
N ASP A 90 9.36 -7.51 -31.43
CA ASP A 90 9.68 -7.46 -30.01
C ASP A 90 10.38 -6.16 -29.65
N HIS A 91 10.14 -5.66 -28.45
CA HIS A 91 10.72 -4.42 -27.93
C HIS A 91 11.60 -4.70 -26.70
N PRO A 92 12.62 -3.86 -26.41
CA PRO A 92 13.40 -3.98 -25.20
C PRO A 92 12.54 -3.67 -23.96
N LEU A 93 12.91 -4.20 -22.79
CA LEU A 93 12.16 -3.99 -21.54
C LEU A 93 12.08 -2.50 -21.14
N GLU A 94 13.13 -1.75 -21.46
CA GLU A 94 13.20 -0.31 -21.21
C GLU A 94 12.10 0.48 -21.97
N TYR A 95 11.61 -0.06 -23.09
CA TYR A 95 10.51 0.56 -23.83
C TYR A 95 9.20 0.57 -23.03
N GLY A 96 9.07 -0.29 -22.02
CA GLY A 96 7.90 -0.33 -21.14
C GLY A 96 7.65 0.94 -20.33
N ASP A 97 8.65 1.83 -20.24
CA ASP A 97 8.56 3.11 -19.52
C ASP A 97 8.52 4.32 -20.48
N PHE A 98 8.54 4.09 -21.80
CA PHE A 98 8.66 5.16 -22.78
C PHE A 98 7.36 5.95 -22.97
N GLU A 99 7.42 7.25 -22.69
CA GLU A 99 6.44 8.25 -23.08
C GLU A 99 7.16 9.38 -23.83
N GLY A 100 6.59 9.85 -24.91
CA GLY A 100 7.20 10.93 -25.70
C GLY A 100 6.66 11.04 -27.12
N ILE A 101 7.25 11.94 -27.88
CA ILE A 101 6.95 12.15 -29.28
C ILE A 101 8.07 11.53 -30.12
N ILE A 102 7.74 10.53 -30.93
CA ILE A 102 8.62 9.99 -31.95
C ILE A 102 8.61 10.98 -33.12
N PRO A 103 9.77 11.58 -33.49
CA PRO A 103 9.81 12.63 -34.51
C PRO A 103 9.35 12.14 -35.90
N GLU A 104 8.82 13.06 -36.71
CA GLU A 104 8.46 12.79 -38.11
C GLU A 104 9.66 12.25 -38.88
N GLY A 105 9.38 11.36 -39.85
CA GLY A 105 10.40 10.66 -40.63
C GLY A 105 10.97 9.39 -39.96
N ASN A 106 10.70 9.14 -38.70
CA ASN A 106 11.06 7.88 -38.03
C ASN A 106 9.92 6.85 -38.15
N TYR A 107 10.28 5.56 -38.01
CA TYR A 107 9.30 4.48 -37.93
C TYR A 107 8.43 4.66 -36.68
N GLY A 108 7.10 4.68 -36.86
CA GLY A 108 6.17 4.91 -35.76
C GLY A 108 6.06 6.36 -35.28
N ALA A 109 6.40 7.34 -36.12
CA ALA A 109 6.28 8.76 -35.77
C ALA A 109 4.91 9.11 -35.16
N GLY A 110 4.92 9.84 -34.03
CA GLY A 110 3.72 10.24 -33.29
C GLY A 110 3.91 10.26 -31.78
N ALA A 111 2.87 10.64 -31.05
CA ALA A 111 2.88 10.70 -29.59
C ALA A 111 2.55 9.33 -28.98
N VAL A 112 3.30 8.93 -27.96
CA VAL A 112 3.17 7.66 -27.23
C VAL A 112 3.06 7.94 -25.73
N ILE A 113 2.05 7.36 -25.07
CA ILE A 113 1.90 7.37 -23.62
C ILE A 113 1.80 5.96 -23.06
N VAL A 114 2.25 5.74 -21.82
CA VAL A 114 1.99 4.52 -21.08
C VAL A 114 0.55 4.55 -20.57
N TRP A 115 -0.35 4.00 -21.41
CA TRP A 115 -1.79 4.04 -21.14
C TRP A 115 -2.19 3.11 -19.99
N ASP A 116 -1.57 1.92 -19.89
CA ASP A 116 -1.70 1.01 -18.74
C ASP A 116 -0.43 0.21 -18.51
N ARG A 117 -0.25 -0.25 -17.29
CA ARG A 117 0.92 -1.00 -16.85
C ARG A 117 0.59 -1.87 -15.65
N GLY A 118 1.29 -2.98 -15.50
CA GLY A 118 1.16 -3.86 -14.35
C GLY A 118 1.86 -5.19 -14.56
N ARG A 119 1.35 -6.21 -13.88
CA ARG A 119 1.81 -7.59 -13.98
C ARG A 119 0.87 -8.39 -14.88
N TRP A 120 1.42 -9.22 -15.76
CA TRP A 120 0.66 -10.30 -16.37
C TRP A 120 1.06 -11.64 -15.74
N VAL A 121 0.10 -12.54 -15.60
CA VAL A 121 0.29 -13.87 -15.03
C VAL A 121 -0.26 -14.89 -16.02
N PRO A 122 0.57 -15.81 -16.57
CA PRO A 122 0.09 -16.88 -17.45
C PRO A 122 -0.76 -17.86 -16.65
N LEU A 123 -1.88 -18.26 -17.21
CA LEU A 123 -2.77 -19.28 -16.63
C LEU A 123 -2.56 -20.66 -17.28
N GLU A 124 -1.84 -20.72 -18.40
CA GLU A 124 -1.37 -21.89 -19.11
C GLU A 124 0.11 -21.68 -19.48
N ASP A 125 0.83 -22.71 -19.93
CA ASP A 125 2.22 -22.55 -20.38
C ASP A 125 2.31 -21.55 -21.55
N PRO A 126 2.94 -20.38 -21.36
CA PRO A 126 2.96 -19.33 -22.36
C PRO A 126 3.85 -19.65 -23.57
N VAL A 127 4.89 -20.47 -23.42
CA VAL A 127 5.77 -20.89 -24.52
C VAL A 127 4.99 -21.82 -25.45
N GLU A 128 4.30 -22.80 -24.88
CA GLU A 128 3.42 -23.66 -25.61
C GLU A 128 2.22 -22.92 -26.19
N GLY A 129 1.69 -21.96 -25.45
CA GLY A 129 0.60 -21.06 -25.90
C GLY A 129 0.99 -20.25 -27.14
N MET A 130 2.18 -19.65 -27.15
CA MET A 130 2.70 -18.94 -28.34
C MET A 130 2.85 -19.91 -29.55
N ARG A 131 3.34 -21.11 -29.30
CA ARG A 131 3.50 -22.12 -30.35
C ARG A 131 2.16 -22.60 -30.94
N LYS A 132 1.14 -22.80 -30.09
CA LYS A 132 -0.21 -23.21 -30.48
C LYS A 132 -1.08 -22.06 -30.98
N GLY A 133 -0.68 -20.82 -30.77
CA GLY A 133 -1.45 -19.65 -31.12
C GLY A 133 -2.60 -19.34 -30.16
N LYS A 134 -2.48 -19.67 -28.88
CA LYS A 134 -3.45 -19.31 -27.83
C LYS A 134 -2.72 -19.03 -26.51
N LEU A 135 -2.87 -17.81 -26.00
CA LEU A 135 -2.38 -17.42 -24.69
C LEU A 135 -3.57 -17.12 -23.79
N LEU A 136 -3.64 -17.77 -22.63
CA LEU A 136 -4.59 -17.46 -21.55
C LEU A 136 -3.81 -16.90 -20.37
N PHE A 137 -4.16 -15.69 -19.92
CA PHE A 137 -3.42 -14.98 -18.88
C PHE A 137 -4.32 -14.04 -18.09
N GLU A 138 -3.82 -13.59 -16.94
CA GLU A 138 -4.42 -12.55 -16.12
C GLU A 138 -3.60 -11.25 -16.22
N LEU A 139 -4.28 -10.10 -16.28
CA LEU A 139 -3.70 -8.77 -16.17
C LEU A 139 -4.02 -8.18 -14.80
N GLN A 140 -3.02 -7.62 -14.15
CA GLN A 140 -3.09 -6.91 -12.88
C GLN A 140 -2.55 -5.49 -13.09
N GLY A 141 -3.29 -4.69 -13.87
CA GLY A 141 -2.96 -3.32 -14.23
C GLY A 141 -3.74 -2.29 -13.43
N TYR A 142 -3.47 -1.03 -13.72
CA TYR A 142 -4.23 0.09 -13.18
C TYR A 142 -5.62 0.18 -13.82
N LYS A 143 -5.73 -0.15 -15.13
CA LYS A 143 -6.97 -0.13 -15.92
C LYS A 143 -7.43 -1.51 -16.32
N LEU A 144 -6.55 -2.34 -16.88
CA LEU A 144 -6.87 -3.68 -17.34
C LEU A 144 -6.64 -4.69 -16.21
N LYS A 145 -7.69 -5.44 -15.87
CA LYS A 145 -7.67 -6.43 -14.80
C LYS A 145 -8.30 -7.74 -15.21
N GLY A 146 -7.92 -8.81 -14.49
CA GLY A 146 -8.49 -10.13 -14.62
C GLY A 146 -8.05 -10.89 -15.88
N LYS A 147 -8.86 -11.87 -16.31
CA LYS A 147 -8.48 -12.88 -17.31
C LYS A 147 -8.71 -12.42 -18.74
N TRP A 148 -7.72 -12.70 -19.59
CA TRP A 148 -7.71 -12.35 -21.02
C TRP A 148 -7.19 -13.51 -21.85
N THR A 149 -7.63 -13.57 -23.11
CA THR A 149 -7.14 -14.53 -24.09
C THR A 149 -6.66 -13.82 -25.35
N LEU A 150 -5.49 -14.20 -25.84
CA LEU A 150 -5.02 -13.93 -27.20
C LEU A 150 -5.12 -15.21 -28.02
N VAL A 151 -5.84 -15.16 -29.15
CA VAL A 151 -6.02 -16.29 -30.08
C VAL A 151 -5.58 -15.92 -31.47
N LYS A 152 -4.64 -16.67 -32.06
CA LYS A 152 -4.17 -16.49 -33.45
C LYS A 152 -5.26 -16.90 -34.45
N LEU A 153 -5.51 -16.05 -35.44
CA LEU A 153 -6.45 -16.38 -36.51
C LEU A 153 -5.86 -17.42 -37.46
N LYS A 154 -6.71 -18.35 -37.93
CA LYS A 154 -6.31 -19.40 -38.89
C LYS A 154 -5.92 -18.82 -40.25
N LYS A 155 -6.53 -17.67 -40.64
CA LYS A 155 -6.25 -16.95 -41.88
C LYS A 155 -5.41 -15.74 -41.54
N GLY A 156 -4.10 -15.80 -41.59
CA GLY A 156 -3.19 -14.73 -41.33
C GLY A 156 -1.96 -15.17 -40.53
N GLU A 157 -0.80 -14.57 -40.81
CA GLU A 157 0.45 -14.92 -40.12
C GLU A 157 0.64 -14.20 -38.79
N LYS A 158 0.09 -12.99 -38.66
CA LYS A 158 0.32 -12.05 -37.55
C LYS A 158 -0.94 -11.64 -36.79
N GLU A 159 -2.11 -12.02 -37.28
CA GLU A 159 -3.41 -11.59 -36.77
C GLU A 159 -3.85 -12.49 -35.61
N TRP A 160 -4.16 -11.85 -34.50
CA TRP A 160 -4.71 -12.44 -33.28
C TRP A 160 -5.99 -11.70 -32.88
N LEU A 161 -6.76 -12.29 -31.97
CA LEU A 161 -7.87 -11.63 -31.29
C LEU A 161 -7.53 -11.51 -29.80
N LEU A 162 -7.68 -10.32 -29.25
CA LEU A 162 -7.66 -10.06 -27.81
C LEU A 162 -9.10 -10.07 -27.29
N ILE A 163 -9.37 -10.91 -26.30
CA ILE A 163 -10.72 -11.15 -25.77
C ILE A 163 -10.67 -11.12 -24.24
N LYS A 164 -11.62 -10.40 -23.62
CA LYS A 164 -11.84 -10.44 -22.17
C LYS A 164 -12.55 -11.73 -21.77
N GLU A 165 -12.00 -12.47 -20.83
CA GLU A 165 -12.62 -13.68 -20.27
C GLU A 165 -13.63 -13.34 -19.15
N LYS A 166 -14.47 -14.33 -18.80
CA LYS A 166 -15.45 -14.19 -17.72
C LYS A 166 -14.76 -14.14 -16.35
N ASP A 167 -14.92 -13.04 -15.64
CA ASP A 167 -14.49 -12.81 -14.25
C ASP A 167 -15.21 -11.59 -13.63
N ALA A 168 -14.79 -11.18 -12.43
CA ALA A 168 -15.36 -10.04 -11.71
C ALA A 168 -15.06 -8.66 -12.37
N TYR A 169 -14.17 -8.60 -13.36
CA TYR A 169 -13.73 -7.36 -14.02
C TYR A 169 -14.35 -7.17 -15.40
N VAL A 170 -15.34 -7.98 -15.77
CA VAL A 170 -16.13 -7.77 -17.00
C VAL A 170 -16.99 -6.52 -16.83
N SER A 171 -16.94 -5.60 -17.80
CA SER A 171 -17.80 -4.42 -17.86
C SER A 171 -18.48 -4.33 -19.23
N ALA A 172 -19.75 -3.96 -19.23
CA ALA A 172 -20.45 -3.62 -20.48
C ALA A 172 -19.96 -2.30 -21.08
N ASP A 173 -19.50 -1.38 -20.22
CA ASP A 173 -18.85 -0.13 -20.63
C ASP A 173 -17.40 -0.44 -21.02
N SER A 174 -17.07 -0.17 -22.28
CA SER A 174 -15.72 -0.33 -22.79
C SER A 174 -14.86 0.94 -22.64
N ALA A 175 -15.43 2.04 -22.15
CA ALA A 175 -14.70 3.29 -21.96
C ALA A 175 -13.78 3.19 -20.75
N LEU A 176 -12.49 3.32 -20.99
CA LEU A 176 -11.46 3.40 -19.96
C LEU A 176 -10.77 4.77 -20.00
N PRO A 177 -10.27 5.28 -18.88
CA PRO A 177 -9.61 6.58 -18.82
C PRO A 177 -8.52 6.70 -19.90
N PRO A 178 -8.50 7.80 -20.70
CA PRO A 178 -7.54 7.96 -21.81
C PRO A 178 -6.14 8.36 -21.33
N GLU A 179 -5.99 8.86 -20.10
CA GLU A 179 -4.75 9.42 -19.58
C GLU A 179 -3.67 8.36 -19.35
N SER A 180 -2.41 8.75 -19.41
CA SER A 180 -1.26 7.94 -18.98
C SER A 180 -1.34 7.60 -17.48
N VAL A 181 -0.92 6.38 -17.12
CA VAL A 181 -0.78 5.96 -15.73
C VAL A 181 0.51 6.48 -15.08
N LEU A 182 1.40 7.12 -15.84
CA LEU A 182 2.64 7.73 -15.35
C LEU A 182 2.51 9.27 -15.32
N SER A 183 2.42 9.91 -16.48
CA SER A 183 2.39 11.38 -16.59
C SER A 183 1.00 11.97 -16.29
N GLY A 184 -0.08 11.20 -16.43
CA GLY A 184 -1.44 11.71 -16.38
C GLY A 184 -1.87 12.49 -17.64
N LEU A 185 -1.02 12.58 -18.65
CA LEU A 185 -1.35 13.25 -19.93
C LEU A 185 -2.19 12.33 -20.80
N THR A 186 -3.09 12.91 -21.61
CA THR A 186 -3.63 12.22 -22.77
C THR A 186 -2.64 12.28 -23.93
N VAL A 187 -2.80 11.42 -24.93
CA VAL A 187 -1.93 11.44 -26.12
C VAL A 187 -2.07 12.73 -26.91
N GLU A 188 -3.26 13.34 -26.89
CA GLU A 188 -3.55 14.63 -27.53
C GLU A 188 -2.86 15.78 -26.78
N GLU A 189 -2.88 15.77 -25.44
CA GLU A 189 -2.19 16.76 -24.62
C GLU A 189 -0.67 16.69 -24.82
N LEU A 190 -0.11 15.47 -24.85
CA LEU A 190 1.31 15.26 -25.13
C LEU A 190 1.67 15.79 -26.52
N LYS A 191 0.87 15.45 -27.55
CA LYS A 191 1.08 15.93 -28.94
C LYS A 191 1.00 17.43 -29.05
N ALA A 192 0.10 18.06 -28.31
CA ALA A 192 -0.10 19.52 -28.31
C ALA A 192 0.95 20.26 -27.46
N GLY A 193 1.81 19.58 -26.74
CA GLY A 193 2.75 20.20 -25.78
C GLY A 193 2.03 20.99 -24.68
N LYS A 194 0.89 20.46 -24.19
CA LYS A 194 0.05 21.18 -23.23
C LYS A 194 0.79 21.43 -21.91
N ASP A 195 0.91 22.71 -21.55
CA ASP A 195 1.45 23.13 -20.26
C ASP A 195 0.42 22.90 -19.15
N ARG A 196 0.63 21.83 -18.37
CA ARG A 196 -0.17 21.49 -17.20
C ARG A 196 0.20 22.34 -15.97
N ALA A 197 1.35 22.98 -15.94
CA ALA A 197 1.78 23.85 -14.85
C ALA A 197 1.09 25.22 -14.89
N ALA A 198 0.79 25.74 -16.08
CA ALA A 198 0.24 27.09 -16.28
C ALA A 198 -1.01 27.42 -15.41
N PRO A 199 -2.05 26.57 -15.32
CA PRO A 199 -3.21 26.86 -14.47
C PRO A 199 -2.85 26.89 -12.98
N VAL A 200 -1.95 26.03 -12.52
CA VAL A 200 -1.47 25.96 -11.14
C VAL A 200 -0.66 27.22 -10.80
N LEU A 201 0.27 27.62 -11.67
CA LEU A 201 1.06 28.84 -11.55
C LEU A 201 0.18 30.10 -11.48
N LYS A 202 -0.86 30.17 -12.31
CA LYS A 202 -1.84 31.26 -12.28
C LYS A 202 -2.60 31.31 -10.95
N ALA A 203 -2.96 30.15 -10.37
CA ALA A 203 -3.59 30.07 -9.06
C ALA A 203 -2.62 30.50 -7.95
N LEU A 204 -1.36 30.06 -7.98
CA LEU A 204 -0.31 30.47 -7.01
C LEU A 204 -0.06 31.98 -7.03
N ALA A 205 -0.04 32.61 -8.20
CA ALA A 205 0.08 34.04 -8.31
C ALA A 205 -1.10 34.80 -7.66
N ARG A 206 -2.35 34.31 -7.84
CA ARG A 206 -3.54 34.86 -7.18
C ARG A 206 -3.51 34.70 -5.65
N LEU A 207 -3.01 33.56 -5.17
CA LEU A 207 -2.86 33.25 -3.76
C LEU A 207 -1.67 34.00 -3.13
N LYS A 208 -0.87 34.73 -3.92
CA LYS A 208 0.36 35.40 -3.50
C LYS A 208 1.33 34.44 -2.78
N ALA A 209 1.41 33.20 -3.27
CA ALA A 209 2.33 32.19 -2.73
C ALA A 209 3.79 32.70 -2.80
N PRO A 210 4.62 32.48 -1.75
CA PRO A 210 6.00 32.92 -1.76
C PRO A 210 6.82 32.24 -2.85
N ARG A 211 7.56 33.02 -3.64
CA ARG A 211 8.59 32.51 -4.55
C ARG A 211 9.85 32.18 -3.74
N ARG A 212 10.00 30.93 -3.40
CA ARG A 212 11.13 30.39 -2.67
C ARG A 212 11.33 28.94 -3.08
N ALA A 213 12.49 28.63 -3.59
CA ALA A 213 12.87 27.23 -3.82
C ALA A 213 13.00 26.50 -2.48
N VAL A 214 12.47 25.29 -2.42
CA VAL A 214 12.52 24.39 -1.28
C VAL A 214 12.97 23.04 -1.78
N THR A 215 13.90 22.39 -1.09
CA THR A 215 14.33 21.03 -1.41
C THR A 215 13.51 19.98 -0.67
N VAL A 216 13.47 18.75 -1.19
CA VAL A 216 12.79 17.62 -0.52
C VAL A 216 13.37 17.39 0.88
N ALA A 217 14.67 17.62 1.06
CA ALA A 217 15.34 17.48 2.34
C ALA A 217 14.92 18.55 3.36
N GLU A 218 14.74 19.81 2.91
CA GLU A 218 14.34 20.95 3.75
C GLU A 218 12.84 20.96 4.13
N ALA A 219 12.03 20.22 3.40
CA ALA A 219 10.60 20.16 3.67
C ALA A 219 10.29 19.22 4.84
N GLU A 220 10.74 19.56 6.05
CA GLU A 220 10.50 18.73 7.24
C GLU A 220 9.01 18.44 7.48
N PRO A 221 8.65 17.19 7.90
CA PRO A 221 7.25 16.78 8.00
C PRO A 221 6.53 17.42 9.19
N MET A 222 5.30 17.89 8.95
CA MET A 222 4.33 18.23 9.98
C MET A 222 3.78 16.94 10.61
N LEU A 223 3.71 16.85 11.95
CA LEU A 223 3.33 15.65 12.69
C LEU A 223 2.00 15.86 13.42
N ALA A 224 1.14 14.85 13.36
CA ALA A 224 -0.15 14.85 14.06
C ALA A 224 0.02 14.55 15.55
N GLU A 225 -0.78 15.22 16.39
CA GLU A 225 -1.03 14.83 17.77
C GLU A 225 -2.00 13.66 17.84
N THR A 226 -2.02 12.95 18.96
CA THR A 226 -2.98 11.87 19.19
C THR A 226 -4.24 12.41 19.85
N ARG A 227 -5.39 12.03 19.33
CA ARG A 227 -6.70 12.24 19.93
C ARG A 227 -7.40 10.90 20.08
N GLU A 228 -7.97 10.63 21.23
CA GLU A 228 -8.62 9.34 21.54
C GLU A 228 -10.00 9.22 20.90
N GLN A 229 -10.80 10.27 20.99
CA GLN A 229 -12.19 10.26 20.52
C GLN A 229 -12.33 10.90 19.13
N PRO A 230 -13.08 10.30 18.20
CA PRO A 230 -13.45 10.92 16.95
C PRO A 230 -14.31 12.17 17.22
N PHE A 231 -14.41 13.02 16.23
CA PHE A 231 -15.24 14.21 16.29
C PHE A 231 -15.65 14.65 14.89
N SER A 232 -16.74 15.42 14.81
CA SER A 232 -17.20 16.09 13.62
C SER A 232 -17.24 17.59 13.87
N LYS A 233 -16.52 18.37 13.05
CA LYS A 233 -16.43 19.83 13.25
C LYS A 233 -16.20 20.53 11.90
N PRO A 234 -16.97 21.61 11.58
CA PRO A 234 -16.67 22.47 10.44
C PRO A 234 -15.25 23.04 10.48
N GLY A 235 -14.62 23.20 9.30
CA GLY A 235 -13.25 23.67 9.16
C GLY A 235 -12.18 22.59 9.43
N TRP A 236 -12.58 21.33 9.53
CA TRP A 236 -11.70 20.18 9.59
C TRP A 236 -11.94 19.25 8.39
N LEU A 237 -10.84 18.75 7.83
CA LEU A 237 -10.81 17.73 6.78
C LEU A 237 -10.38 16.40 7.40
N PHE A 238 -11.09 15.34 7.09
CA PHE A 238 -10.85 14.00 7.64
C PHE A 238 -10.36 13.08 6.54
N GLU A 239 -9.23 12.45 6.72
CA GLU A 239 -8.58 11.54 5.77
C GLU A 239 -8.40 10.16 6.39
N LEU A 240 -8.32 9.12 5.56
CA LEU A 240 -7.94 7.79 6.01
C LEU A 240 -6.52 7.83 6.56
N LYS A 241 -6.30 7.21 7.72
CA LYS A 241 -4.98 6.93 8.22
C LYS A 241 -4.50 5.61 7.63
N LEU A 242 -3.57 5.70 6.69
CA LEU A 242 -2.99 4.54 6.02
C LEU A 242 -1.79 4.02 6.80
N ASP A 243 -1.63 2.70 6.85
CA ASP A 243 -0.47 2.05 7.48
C ASP A 243 0.62 1.80 6.43
N GLY A 244 1.59 2.70 6.41
CA GLY A 244 2.67 2.71 5.44
C GLY A 244 3.95 3.39 5.96
N TYR A 245 4.76 3.87 5.03
CA TYR A 245 5.89 4.75 5.31
C TYR A 245 5.56 6.16 4.83
N ARG A 246 5.53 7.10 5.76
CA ARG A 246 5.44 8.50 5.37
C ARG A 246 6.70 8.94 4.68
N VAL A 247 6.53 9.51 3.48
CA VAL A 247 7.62 9.97 2.64
C VAL A 247 7.33 11.38 2.10
N ARG A 248 8.41 12.14 1.94
CA ARG A 248 8.42 13.32 1.08
C ARG A 248 8.90 12.85 -0.28
N ALA A 249 8.06 13.03 -1.27
CA ALA A 249 8.34 12.64 -2.64
C ALA A 249 8.42 13.89 -3.52
N GLY A 250 9.39 13.99 -4.39
CA GLY A 250 9.53 15.17 -5.22
C GLY A 250 10.41 14.96 -6.43
N ARG A 251 10.43 15.97 -7.28
CA ARG A 251 11.35 16.08 -8.41
C ARG A 251 12.19 17.33 -8.24
N GLU A 252 13.50 17.15 -8.28
CA GLU A 252 14.49 18.22 -8.19
C GLU A 252 15.54 18.01 -9.26
N GLN A 253 15.83 19.02 -10.09
CA GLN A 253 16.86 18.94 -11.14
C GLN A 253 16.75 17.67 -12.01
N ALA A 254 15.53 17.34 -12.43
CA ALA A 254 15.16 16.16 -13.20
C ALA A 254 15.24 14.80 -12.45
N GLU A 255 15.70 14.76 -11.20
CA GLU A 255 15.76 13.55 -10.39
C GLU A 255 14.54 13.42 -9.49
N ALA A 256 13.92 12.23 -9.49
CA ALA A 256 12.86 11.89 -8.56
C ALA A 256 13.44 11.36 -7.25
N ARG A 257 12.96 11.87 -6.12
CA ARG A 257 13.38 11.48 -4.78
C ARG A 257 12.23 11.06 -3.88
N LEU A 258 12.48 10.05 -3.06
CA LEU A 258 11.57 9.55 -2.02
C LEU A 258 12.36 9.51 -0.70
N LEU A 259 12.15 10.50 0.16
CA LEU A 259 12.80 10.58 1.47
C LEU A 259 11.84 10.14 2.57
N THR A 260 12.22 9.17 3.38
CA THR A 260 11.46 8.76 4.56
C THR A 260 11.34 9.92 5.57
N ARG A 261 10.48 9.77 6.56
CA ARG A 261 10.35 10.74 7.67
C ARG A 261 11.70 11.08 8.33
N LYS A 262 12.64 10.12 8.38
CA LYS A 262 13.98 10.31 8.96
C LYS A 262 15.00 10.89 7.97
N GLY A 263 14.61 11.17 6.72
CA GLY A 263 15.47 11.70 5.68
C GLY A 263 16.25 10.63 4.89
N ASN A 264 16.05 9.35 5.14
CA ASN A 264 16.69 8.28 4.36
C ASN A 264 16.09 8.23 2.95
N ASP A 265 16.95 8.23 1.93
CA ASP A 265 16.53 8.06 0.54
C ASP A 265 16.23 6.60 0.24
N ILE A 266 15.01 6.33 -0.21
CA ILE A 266 14.51 5.00 -0.58
C ILE A 266 14.12 4.92 -2.06
N SER A 267 14.48 5.89 -2.88
CA SER A 267 14.11 5.97 -4.31
C SER A 267 14.52 4.72 -5.08
N ALA A 268 15.72 4.19 -4.81
CA ALA A 268 16.23 3.00 -5.47
C ALA A 268 15.45 1.71 -5.15
N ALA A 269 14.77 1.65 -3.99
CA ALA A 269 13.95 0.50 -3.59
C ALA A 269 12.57 0.50 -4.28
N PHE A 270 12.10 1.66 -4.77
CA PHE A 270 10.79 1.84 -5.39
C PHE A 270 10.89 2.50 -6.78
N PRO A 271 11.56 1.84 -7.75
CA PRO A 271 11.79 2.42 -9.08
C PRO A 271 10.48 2.72 -9.83
N GLU A 272 9.39 2.01 -9.55
CA GLU A 272 8.06 2.27 -10.11
C GLU A 272 7.51 3.63 -9.69
N LEU A 273 7.72 4.04 -8.44
CA LEU A 273 7.31 5.35 -7.94
C LEU A 273 8.25 6.46 -8.43
N ALA A 274 9.55 6.21 -8.43
CA ALA A 274 10.53 7.17 -8.96
C ALA A 274 10.24 7.49 -10.44
N ARG A 275 9.91 6.48 -11.26
CA ARG A 275 9.47 6.69 -12.65
C ARG A 275 8.20 7.51 -12.76
N ALA A 276 7.19 7.20 -11.95
CA ALA A 276 5.93 7.95 -11.97
C ALA A 276 6.11 9.42 -11.59
N LEU A 277 6.96 9.70 -10.59
CA LEU A 277 7.31 11.08 -10.21
C LEU A 277 8.09 11.79 -11.33
N ALA A 278 9.06 11.10 -11.95
CA ALA A 278 9.85 11.65 -13.05
C ALA A 278 9.01 11.90 -14.32
N ALA A 279 7.96 11.13 -14.53
CA ALA A 279 7.07 11.26 -15.69
C ALA A 279 6.07 12.42 -15.58
N LEU A 280 5.80 12.94 -14.38
CA LEU A 280 4.90 14.08 -14.23
C LEU A 280 5.41 15.27 -15.06
N PRO A 281 4.52 15.98 -15.78
CA PRO A 281 4.90 17.06 -16.69
C PRO A 281 5.18 18.37 -15.94
N PHE A 282 6.00 18.31 -14.89
CA PHE A 282 6.39 19.43 -14.04
C PHE A 282 7.90 19.38 -13.76
N GLU A 283 8.55 20.55 -13.67
CA GLU A 283 10.00 20.61 -13.45
C GLU A 283 10.38 20.39 -11.99
N GLY A 284 9.61 20.93 -11.06
CA GLY A 284 9.88 20.81 -9.63
C GLY A 284 8.63 20.80 -8.75
N PHE A 285 8.57 19.84 -7.83
CA PHE A 285 7.47 19.75 -6.85
C PHE A 285 7.90 18.93 -5.64
N ILE A 286 7.24 19.15 -4.51
CA ILE A 286 7.40 18.36 -3.28
C ILE A 286 6.03 17.97 -2.75
N LEU A 287 5.83 16.67 -2.60
CA LEU A 287 4.62 16.02 -2.11
C LEU A 287 4.89 15.44 -0.71
N ASP A 288 3.88 15.50 0.15
CA ASP A 288 3.86 14.73 1.39
C ASP A 288 2.87 13.58 1.20
N ALA A 289 3.30 12.36 1.45
CA ALA A 289 2.56 11.19 1.06
C ALA A 289 2.80 9.99 2.00
N GLU A 290 1.88 9.03 1.96
CA GLU A 290 2.07 7.71 2.56
C GLU A 290 2.37 6.69 1.47
N LEU A 291 3.52 6.03 1.58
CA LEU A 291 3.95 4.94 0.71
C LEU A 291 3.41 3.63 1.25
N VAL A 292 2.63 2.92 0.43
CA VAL A 292 1.93 1.69 0.79
C VAL A 292 2.22 0.61 -0.23
N VAL A 293 2.36 -0.63 0.23
CA VAL A 293 2.29 -1.82 -0.62
C VAL A 293 0.98 -2.54 -0.33
N PRO A 294 0.03 -2.59 -1.26
CA PRO A 294 -1.27 -3.23 -1.02
C PRO A 294 -1.16 -4.75 -0.97
N ASP A 295 -2.07 -5.39 -0.21
CA ASP A 295 -2.34 -6.82 -0.25
C ASP A 295 -3.18 -7.19 -1.48
N GLU A 296 -3.58 -8.45 -1.60
CA GLU A 296 -4.39 -8.96 -2.72
C GLU A 296 -5.81 -8.38 -2.73
N ALA A 297 -6.32 -7.95 -1.58
CA ALA A 297 -7.59 -7.25 -1.44
C ALA A 297 -7.47 -5.73 -1.68
N GLY A 298 -6.25 -5.22 -1.96
CA GLY A 298 -5.98 -3.80 -2.18
C GLY A 298 -5.83 -2.99 -0.89
N ARG A 299 -5.76 -3.60 0.28
CA ARG A 299 -5.59 -2.93 1.58
C ARG A 299 -4.10 -2.70 1.85
N PRO A 300 -3.73 -1.60 2.56
CA PRO A 300 -2.36 -1.39 3.00
C PRO A 300 -1.81 -2.57 3.80
N SER A 301 -0.61 -3.07 3.41
CA SER A 301 0.10 -4.12 4.14
C SER A 301 1.50 -3.67 4.52
N PHE A 302 1.69 -3.35 5.79
CA PHE A 302 2.98 -2.90 6.30
C PHE A 302 4.07 -3.98 6.20
N GLN A 303 3.72 -5.24 6.31
CA GLN A 303 4.66 -6.35 6.17
C GLN A 303 5.18 -6.47 4.74
N ARG A 304 4.30 -6.41 3.72
CA ARG A 304 4.71 -6.36 2.31
C ARG A 304 5.62 -5.16 2.04
N LEU A 305 5.31 -4.01 2.64
CA LEU A 305 6.14 -2.81 2.55
C LEU A 305 7.54 -3.03 3.15
N GLN A 306 7.64 -3.59 4.36
CA GLN A 306 8.92 -3.90 4.99
C GLN A 306 9.76 -4.86 4.14
N ASN A 307 9.14 -5.89 3.57
CA ASN A 307 9.82 -6.84 2.69
C ASN A 307 10.38 -6.13 1.45
N ARG A 308 9.64 -5.19 0.85
CA ARG A 308 10.11 -4.40 -0.30
C ARG A 308 11.29 -3.49 0.06
N VAL A 309 11.28 -2.83 1.21
CA VAL A 309 12.36 -1.92 1.65
C VAL A 309 13.66 -2.66 1.93
N ARG A 310 13.61 -3.90 2.42
CA ARG A 310 14.79 -4.72 2.73
C ARG A 310 15.54 -5.23 1.50
N VAL A 311 14.91 -5.20 0.34
CA VAL A 311 15.49 -5.69 -0.91
C VAL A 311 16.42 -4.63 -1.49
N SER A 312 17.68 -4.99 -1.71
CA SER A 312 18.72 -4.10 -2.26
C SER A 312 19.31 -4.56 -3.60
N ARG A 313 19.10 -5.83 -3.97
CA ARG A 313 19.65 -6.39 -5.22
C ARG A 313 18.81 -5.92 -6.41
N GLY A 314 19.45 -5.34 -7.41
CA GLY A 314 18.76 -4.69 -8.53
C GLY A 314 17.77 -5.57 -9.30
N LEU A 315 18.00 -6.90 -9.41
CA LEU A 315 17.06 -7.82 -10.05
C LEU A 315 15.81 -8.03 -9.18
N GLU A 316 15.98 -8.23 -7.88
CA GLU A 316 14.88 -8.43 -6.93
C GLU A 316 14.05 -7.15 -6.77
N VAL A 317 14.69 -5.98 -6.79
CA VAL A 317 14.00 -4.67 -6.78
C VAL A 317 13.09 -4.53 -8.01
N ARG A 318 13.62 -4.83 -9.21
CA ARG A 318 12.81 -4.77 -10.45
C ARG A 318 11.65 -5.75 -10.41
N ARG A 319 11.89 -6.96 -9.92
CA ARG A 319 10.86 -7.99 -9.75
C ARG A 319 9.79 -7.55 -8.76
N GLY A 320 10.19 -7.01 -7.61
CA GLY A 320 9.28 -6.46 -6.60
C GLY A 320 8.43 -5.32 -7.13
N ALA A 321 8.97 -4.45 -7.99
CA ALA A 321 8.23 -3.36 -8.63
C ALA A 321 7.09 -3.85 -9.56
N VAL A 322 7.14 -5.10 -10.02
CA VAL A 322 6.11 -5.71 -10.87
C VAL A 322 5.18 -6.63 -10.05
N GLU A 323 5.73 -7.46 -9.15
CA GLU A 323 4.97 -8.45 -8.40
C GLU A 323 4.21 -7.88 -7.19
N THR A 324 4.80 -6.89 -6.54
CA THR A 324 4.25 -6.22 -5.35
C THR A 324 4.45 -4.71 -5.45
N PRO A 325 3.80 -4.06 -6.45
CA PRO A 325 3.99 -2.65 -6.72
C PRO A 325 3.55 -1.78 -5.54
N ALA A 326 4.32 -0.74 -5.26
CA ALA A 326 3.97 0.26 -4.28
C ALA A 326 3.04 1.32 -4.87
N VAL A 327 2.26 1.93 -3.99
CA VAL A 327 1.36 3.06 -4.28
C VAL A 327 1.71 4.21 -3.35
N LEU A 328 1.71 5.42 -3.88
CA LEU A 328 1.93 6.64 -3.12
C LEU A 328 0.60 7.39 -2.95
N TYR A 329 0.07 7.42 -1.73
CA TYR A 329 -1.11 8.21 -1.40
C TYR A 329 -0.71 9.61 -0.98
N VAL A 330 -0.91 10.56 -1.88
CA VAL A 330 -0.47 11.95 -1.73
C VAL A 330 -1.56 12.76 -1.04
N PHE A 331 -1.23 13.38 0.09
CA PHE A 331 -2.19 14.13 0.91
C PHE A 331 -1.84 15.61 1.08
N ASP A 332 -0.64 16.06 0.67
CA ASP A 332 -0.27 17.47 0.73
C ASP A 332 0.74 17.85 -0.37
N LEU A 333 0.75 19.13 -0.76
CA LEU A 333 1.68 19.73 -1.72
C LEU A 333 2.47 20.85 -1.03
N LEU A 334 3.78 20.67 -0.90
CA LEU A 334 4.63 21.55 -0.10
C LEU A 334 5.38 22.58 -0.93
N ALA A 335 5.72 22.24 -2.17
CA ALA A 335 6.35 23.15 -3.13
C ALA A 335 5.94 22.79 -4.56
N PHE A 336 5.92 23.77 -5.45
CA PHE A 336 5.62 23.59 -6.87
C PHE A 336 6.27 24.69 -7.69
N GLU A 337 7.06 24.32 -8.73
CA GLU A 337 7.68 25.23 -9.71
C GLU A 337 8.35 26.48 -9.07
N GLY A 338 9.14 26.24 -8.02
CA GLY A 338 9.87 27.31 -7.33
C GLY A 338 9.05 28.14 -6.33
N TYR A 339 7.81 27.74 -6.04
CA TYR A 339 6.99 28.32 -4.98
C TYR A 339 6.98 27.46 -3.73
N ASP A 340 7.07 28.07 -2.55
CA ASP A 340 6.85 27.44 -1.25
C ASP A 340 5.35 27.54 -0.88
N LEU A 341 4.67 26.40 -0.84
CA LEU A 341 3.23 26.34 -0.59
C LEU A 341 2.90 26.16 0.90
N ARG A 342 3.88 25.88 1.75
CA ARG A 342 3.67 25.62 3.19
C ARG A 342 2.96 26.75 3.94
N PRO A 343 3.13 28.05 3.59
CA PRO A 343 2.38 29.14 4.21
C PRO A 343 0.90 29.21 3.82
N LEU A 344 0.49 28.58 2.71
CA LEU A 344 -0.92 28.53 2.28
C LEU A 344 -1.76 27.66 3.22
N SER A 345 -3.09 27.84 3.21
CA SER A 345 -4.01 26.95 3.92
C SER A 345 -3.98 25.53 3.34
N LEU A 346 -4.33 24.52 4.13
CA LEU A 346 -4.42 23.13 3.69
C LEU A 346 -5.41 22.97 2.52
N GLU A 347 -6.57 23.61 2.60
CA GLU A 347 -7.58 23.64 1.52
C GLU A 347 -6.98 24.10 0.18
N GLN A 348 -6.22 25.23 0.21
CA GLN A 348 -5.57 25.76 -0.98
C GLN A 348 -4.54 24.79 -1.54
N ARG A 349 -3.72 24.19 -0.66
CA ARG A 349 -2.72 23.20 -1.09
C ARG A 349 -3.35 21.94 -1.68
N LYS A 350 -4.45 21.44 -1.08
CA LYS A 350 -5.17 20.27 -1.59
C LYS A 350 -5.86 20.54 -2.93
N ALA A 351 -6.44 21.71 -3.12
CA ALA A 351 -7.05 22.10 -4.39
C ALA A 351 -6.02 22.20 -5.54
N LEU A 352 -4.78 22.61 -5.24
CA LEU A 352 -3.66 22.59 -6.18
C LEU A 352 -3.16 21.16 -6.41
N LEU A 353 -3.03 20.36 -5.35
CA LEU A 353 -2.60 18.97 -5.42
C LEU A 353 -3.49 18.12 -6.33
N GLU A 354 -4.80 18.28 -6.26
CA GLU A 354 -5.76 17.54 -7.08
C GLU A 354 -5.57 17.79 -8.58
N GLN A 355 -5.04 18.97 -8.96
CA GLN A 355 -4.77 19.31 -10.36
C GLN A 355 -3.51 18.65 -10.91
N ILE A 356 -2.56 18.25 -10.04
CA ILE A 356 -1.26 17.73 -10.47
C ILE A 356 -1.11 16.21 -10.34
N VAL A 357 -1.87 15.57 -9.44
CA VAL A 357 -1.82 14.12 -9.26
C VAL A 357 -2.66 13.43 -10.35
N PRO A 358 -2.10 12.44 -11.07
CA PRO A 358 -2.86 11.66 -12.05
C PRO A 358 -4.07 10.95 -11.44
N ARG A 359 -5.16 10.85 -12.19
CA ARG A 359 -6.39 10.15 -11.72
C ARG A 359 -6.20 8.64 -11.59
N VAL A 360 -5.32 8.07 -12.39
CA VAL A 360 -5.04 6.63 -12.46
C VAL A 360 -3.54 6.42 -12.46
N GLY A 361 -3.06 5.47 -11.68
CA GLY A 361 -1.63 5.15 -11.63
C GLY A 361 -1.14 4.85 -10.21
N PRO A 362 0.18 4.78 -10.02
CA PRO A 362 0.78 4.53 -8.71
C PRO A 362 0.76 5.75 -7.77
N LEU A 363 0.57 6.96 -8.29
CA LEU A 363 0.37 8.17 -7.50
C LEU A 363 -1.13 8.41 -7.36
N LYS A 364 -1.63 8.47 -6.12
CA LYS A 364 -3.06 8.63 -5.82
C LYS A 364 -3.27 9.82 -4.90
N TYR A 365 -4.17 10.71 -5.29
CA TYR A 365 -4.67 11.74 -4.39
C TYR A 365 -5.41 11.08 -3.22
N LEU A 366 -5.04 11.40 -1.99
CA LEU A 366 -5.78 10.98 -0.80
C LEU A 366 -6.96 11.91 -0.59
N SER A 367 -8.15 11.40 -0.88
CA SER A 367 -9.40 12.14 -0.69
C SER A 367 -9.65 12.45 0.78
N HIS A 368 -10.40 13.51 1.04
CA HIS A 368 -10.82 13.91 2.36
C HIS A 368 -12.34 14.07 2.43
N PHE A 369 -12.87 14.00 3.64
CA PHE A 369 -14.26 14.27 3.97
C PHE A 369 -14.34 15.53 4.83
N GLU A 370 -15.34 16.37 4.58
CA GLU A 370 -15.61 17.55 5.38
C GLU A 370 -16.69 17.24 6.41
N LYS A 371 -16.52 17.73 7.64
CA LYS A 371 -17.52 17.74 8.73
C LYS A 371 -17.82 16.39 9.39
N ASP A 372 -17.83 15.25 8.68
CA ASP A 372 -18.37 13.97 9.14
C ASP A 372 -17.28 13.00 9.62
N GLY A 373 -16.40 13.46 10.54
CA GLY A 373 -15.26 12.67 11.02
C GLY A 373 -15.68 11.44 11.84
N GLU A 374 -16.76 11.51 12.62
CA GLU A 374 -17.27 10.38 13.40
C GLU A 374 -17.83 9.28 12.49
N ALA A 375 -18.62 9.64 11.48
CA ALA A 375 -19.14 8.68 10.51
C ALA A 375 -18.03 8.01 9.69
N LEU A 376 -17.00 8.77 9.27
CA LEU A 376 -15.82 8.21 8.62
C LEU A 376 -15.08 7.25 9.54
N TYR A 377 -14.89 7.62 10.82
CA TYR A 377 -14.19 6.78 11.79
C TYR A 377 -14.92 5.45 12.02
N GLU A 378 -16.24 5.46 12.14
CA GLU A 378 -17.06 4.25 12.28
C GLU A 378 -16.90 3.32 11.07
N GLN A 379 -16.92 3.86 9.85
CA GLN A 379 -16.67 3.06 8.65
C GLN A 379 -15.26 2.47 8.63
N VAL A 380 -14.25 3.25 9.03
CA VAL A 380 -12.85 2.83 9.10
C VAL A 380 -12.67 1.67 10.09
N VAL A 381 -13.32 1.72 11.27
CA VAL A 381 -13.35 0.63 12.25
C VAL A 381 -13.97 -0.63 11.65
N ASN A 382 -15.14 -0.50 11.02
CA ASN A 382 -15.87 -1.61 10.39
C ASN A 382 -15.07 -2.27 9.25
N MET A 383 -14.25 -1.49 8.55
CA MET A 383 -13.36 -1.99 7.47
C MET A 383 -12.03 -2.56 8.00
N GLY A 384 -11.77 -2.50 9.30
CA GLY A 384 -10.51 -2.94 9.90
C GLY A 384 -9.29 -2.10 9.48
N LEU A 385 -9.49 -0.80 9.16
CA LEU A 385 -8.41 0.11 8.81
C LEU A 385 -7.81 0.79 10.04
N GLU A 386 -6.64 1.44 9.90
CA GLU A 386 -5.82 1.94 11.01
C GLU A 386 -6.44 3.12 11.79
N GLY A 387 -7.36 3.88 11.17
CA GLY A 387 -7.96 5.07 11.76
C GLY A 387 -8.12 6.21 10.77
N ILE A 388 -8.24 7.42 11.30
CA ILE A 388 -8.36 8.66 10.52
C ILE A 388 -7.34 9.71 10.97
N VAL A 389 -7.07 10.68 10.09
CA VAL A 389 -6.33 11.91 10.42
C VAL A 389 -7.24 13.10 10.16
N ALA A 390 -7.56 13.84 11.23
CA ALA A 390 -8.25 15.11 11.12
C ALA A 390 -7.23 16.24 10.93
N LYS A 391 -7.45 17.10 9.95
CA LYS A 391 -6.57 18.23 9.60
C LYS A 391 -7.36 19.52 9.53
N LYS A 392 -6.86 20.57 10.14
CA LYS A 392 -7.51 21.88 10.12
C LYS A 392 -7.37 22.54 8.74
N ALA A 393 -8.49 22.86 8.10
CA ALA A 393 -8.58 23.27 6.69
C ALA A 393 -7.82 24.56 6.38
N ASP A 394 -7.89 25.55 7.28
CA ASP A 394 -7.27 26.87 7.15
C ASP A 394 -5.80 26.93 7.61
N ALA A 395 -5.25 25.81 8.12
CA ALA A 395 -3.92 25.83 8.73
C ALA A 395 -2.78 25.77 7.69
N PRO A 396 -1.68 26.52 7.92
CA PRO A 396 -0.45 26.35 7.18
C PRO A 396 0.25 25.05 7.55
N TYR A 397 1.17 24.61 6.70
CA TYR A 397 2.03 23.46 6.97
C TYR A 397 3.24 23.91 7.82
N ARG A 398 3.40 23.33 9.00
CA ARG A 398 4.51 23.63 9.92
C ARG A 398 5.24 22.37 10.31
N ALA A 399 6.56 22.38 10.20
CA ALA A 399 7.40 21.28 10.64
C ALA A 399 7.18 20.93 12.11
N GLY A 400 7.30 19.65 12.45
CA GLY A 400 7.15 19.17 13.81
C GLY A 400 5.70 18.88 14.22
N ARG A 401 5.48 18.63 15.50
CA ARG A 401 4.17 18.25 16.06
C ARG A 401 3.24 19.45 16.13
N SER A 402 1.99 19.27 15.71
CA SER A 402 1.02 20.36 15.61
C SER A 402 -0.39 19.90 15.98
N PRO A 403 -1.13 20.67 16.78
CA PRO A 403 -2.53 20.41 17.10
C PRO A 403 -3.48 20.63 15.91
N ASN A 404 -2.99 21.20 14.81
CA ASN A 404 -3.76 21.34 13.58
C ASN A 404 -3.92 20.02 12.80
N TRP A 405 -3.17 18.98 13.16
CA TRP A 405 -3.32 17.63 12.68
C TRP A 405 -3.51 16.67 13.85
N LEU A 406 -4.59 15.90 13.83
CA LEU A 406 -4.96 14.97 14.89
C LEU A 406 -5.13 13.58 14.30
N LYS A 407 -4.40 12.59 14.80
CA LYS A 407 -4.58 11.18 14.45
C LYS A 407 -5.49 10.49 15.45
N ILE A 408 -6.51 9.82 14.94
CA ILE A 408 -7.50 9.06 15.71
C ILE A 408 -7.42 7.63 15.20
N ARG A 409 -6.99 6.71 16.06
CA ARG A 409 -6.72 5.32 15.67
C ARG A 409 -7.91 4.43 15.93
N ALA A 410 -8.18 3.50 15.02
CA ALA A 410 -9.10 2.40 15.18
C ALA A 410 -8.30 1.18 15.70
N ASP A 411 -7.92 1.21 16.97
CA ASP A 411 -7.18 0.10 17.59
C ASP A 411 -8.17 -1.05 17.87
N ARG A 412 -7.77 -2.28 17.55
CA ARG A 412 -8.48 -3.49 17.97
C ARG A 412 -8.20 -3.73 19.44
N THR A 413 -9.20 -4.22 20.16
CA THR A 413 -9.05 -4.60 21.58
C THR A 413 -9.68 -5.96 21.78
N ASP A 414 -8.88 -6.94 22.24
CA ASP A 414 -9.32 -8.29 22.52
C ASP A 414 -8.75 -8.81 23.83
N ASP A 415 -9.33 -9.90 24.33
CA ASP A 415 -8.91 -10.58 25.54
C ASP A 415 -7.94 -11.72 25.24
N PHE A 416 -6.81 -11.75 25.92
CA PHE A 416 -5.75 -12.76 25.78
C PHE A 416 -5.45 -13.46 27.09
N VAL A 417 -5.09 -14.73 27.01
CA VAL A 417 -4.61 -15.50 28.16
C VAL A 417 -3.16 -15.11 28.44
N VAL A 418 -2.83 -14.83 29.68
CA VAL A 418 -1.43 -14.66 30.08
C VAL A 418 -0.81 -16.07 30.27
N VAL A 419 0.21 -16.37 29.46
CA VAL A 419 0.89 -17.68 29.43
C VAL A 419 2.32 -17.63 29.96
N GLY A 420 2.83 -16.42 30.22
CA GLY A 420 4.17 -16.20 30.76
C GLY A 420 4.48 -14.74 30.99
N PHE A 421 5.69 -14.47 31.38
CA PHE A 421 6.24 -13.11 31.52
C PHE A 421 7.76 -13.11 31.34
N THR A 422 8.31 -11.94 31.03
CA THR A 422 9.76 -11.75 30.94
C THR A 422 10.28 -10.96 32.14
N ARG A 423 11.57 -11.14 32.45
CA ARG A 423 12.25 -10.33 33.48
C ARG A 423 12.30 -8.86 33.08
N PRO A 424 12.19 -7.92 34.03
CA PRO A 424 12.28 -6.49 33.73
C PRO A 424 13.71 -6.14 33.27
N LYS A 425 13.78 -5.11 32.39
CA LYS A 425 15.06 -4.51 31.94
C LYS A 425 15.25 -3.15 32.62
N GLY A 426 16.48 -2.88 33.07
CA GLY A 426 16.84 -1.62 33.72
C GLY A 426 16.24 -1.46 35.14
N SER A 427 15.76 -0.27 35.46
CA SER A 427 15.22 0.08 36.79
C SER A 427 13.74 -0.26 37.00
N ARG A 428 13.09 -0.93 36.06
CA ARG A 428 11.68 -1.32 36.13
C ARG A 428 11.49 -2.42 37.17
N SER A 429 10.52 -2.26 38.11
CA SER A 429 10.12 -3.27 39.10
C SER A 429 9.04 -4.20 38.55
N GLY A 430 8.93 -5.40 39.05
CA GLY A 430 7.94 -6.40 38.66
C GLY A 430 8.38 -7.23 37.46
N PHE A 431 7.58 -7.25 36.39
CA PHE A 431 7.89 -7.98 35.15
C PHE A 431 8.21 -7.01 33.96
N GLY A 432 8.88 -7.54 32.92
CA GLY A 432 9.23 -6.78 31.73
C GLY A 432 8.06 -6.67 30.75
N ALA A 433 7.52 -7.82 30.34
CA ALA A 433 6.37 -7.95 29.46
C ALA A 433 5.58 -9.21 29.83
N LEU A 434 4.29 -9.25 29.52
CA LEU A 434 3.47 -10.46 29.59
C LEU A 434 3.52 -11.18 28.24
N ASP A 435 3.70 -12.50 28.29
CA ASP A 435 3.52 -13.40 27.15
C ASP A 435 2.04 -13.76 27.04
N LEU A 436 1.49 -13.60 25.85
CA LEU A 436 0.06 -13.70 25.54
C LEU A 436 -0.23 -14.96 24.74
N GLY A 437 -1.34 -15.61 25.03
CA GLY A 437 -1.90 -16.70 24.26
C GLY A 437 -3.31 -16.41 23.77
N ALA A 438 -3.66 -16.95 22.60
CA ALA A 438 -5.00 -16.93 22.04
C ALA A 438 -5.43 -18.33 21.65
N TYR A 439 -6.74 -18.61 21.66
CA TYR A 439 -7.23 -19.91 21.19
C TYR A 439 -7.35 -19.91 19.67
N GLN A 440 -6.77 -20.93 19.03
CA GLN A 440 -6.91 -21.21 17.60
C GLN A 440 -7.26 -22.70 17.44
N ASP A 441 -8.37 -23.01 16.80
CA ASP A 441 -8.86 -24.37 16.58
C ASP A 441 -8.93 -25.20 17.90
N GLY A 442 -9.34 -24.54 19.00
CA GLY A 442 -9.45 -25.15 20.32
C GLY A 442 -8.12 -25.35 21.07
N LYS A 443 -6.99 -24.95 20.50
CA LYS A 443 -5.66 -25.01 21.13
C LYS A 443 -5.19 -23.62 21.51
N LEU A 444 -4.61 -23.47 22.68
CA LEU A 444 -3.94 -22.25 23.08
C LEU A 444 -2.63 -22.13 22.30
N VAL A 445 -2.44 -21.03 21.57
CA VAL A 445 -1.22 -20.72 20.78
C VAL A 445 -0.60 -19.42 21.24
N TYR A 446 0.71 -19.28 21.05
CA TYR A 446 1.42 -18.05 21.39
C TYR A 446 1.02 -16.89 20.50
N GLY A 447 0.64 -15.73 21.07
CA GLY A 447 0.18 -14.54 20.37
C GLY A 447 1.13 -13.34 20.44
N GLY A 448 2.27 -13.47 21.12
CA GLY A 448 3.23 -12.36 21.27
C GLY A 448 3.35 -11.83 22.69
N ARG A 449 3.92 -10.63 22.83
CA ARG A 449 4.21 -10.02 24.15
C ARG A 449 3.68 -8.60 24.25
N VAL A 450 3.14 -8.23 25.43
CA VAL A 450 2.78 -6.86 25.77
C VAL A 450 3.66 -6.33 26.91
N GLY A 451 4.39 -5.24 26.65
CA GLY A 451 5.33 -4.65 27.61
C GLY A 451 5.01 -3.21 28.00
N SER A 452 3.94 -2.61 27.45
CA SER A 452 3.53 -1.22 27.67
C SER A 452 2.07 -1.14 28.11
N GLY A 453 1.68 -0.02 28.70
CA GLY A 453 0.31 0.23 29.18
C GLY A 453 0.10 -0.05 30.68
N PHE A 454 1.07 -0.62 31.37
CA PHE A 454 0.95 -0.95 32.81
C PHE A 454 1.25 0.26 33.70
N THR A 455 0.47 0.44 34.74
CA THR A 455 0.77 1.31 35.87
C THR A 455 1.75 0.65 36.86
N ALA A 456 2.40 1.44 37.71
CA ALA A 456 3.30 0.90 38.72
C ALA A 456 2.59 -0.02 39.76
N ALA A 457 1.33 0.26 40.08
CA ALA A 457 0.49 -0.56 40.93
C ALA A 457 0.21 -1.94 40.30
N GLU A 458 -0.23 -1.95 39.03
CA GLU A 458 -0.49 -3.19 38.30
C GLU A 458 0.75 -4.06 38.15
N LEU A 459 1.93 -3.46 37.89
CA LEU A 459 3.19 -4.20 37.84
C LEU A 459 3.49 -4.94 39.16
N LYS A 460 3.22 -4.31 40.30
CA LYS A 460 3.45 -4.91 41.63
C LYS A 460 2.42 -5.98 41.96
N ASP A 461 1.14 -5.69 41.78
CA ASP A 461 0.04 -6.57 42.17
C ASP A 461 0.02 -7.86 41.34
N VAL A 462 0.29 -7.73 40.06
CA VAL A 462 0.28 -8.85 39.08
C VAL A 462 1.54 -9.71 39.25
N SER A 463 2.71 -9.15 39.56
CA SER A 463 3.92 -9.92 39.77
C SER A 463 3.72 -11.01 40.83
N ALA A 464 3.07 -10.70 41.93
CA ALA A 464 2.79 -11.67 42.99
C ALA A 464 1.80 -12.78 42.54
N ALA A 465 0.90 -12.50 41.63
CA ALA A 465 -0.01 -13.50 41.04
C ALA A 465 0.72 -14.40 40.03
N LEU A 466 1.58 -13.84 39.22
CA LEU A 466 2.39 -14.56 38.22
C LEU A 466 3.38 -15.52 38.90
N GLU A 467 4.06 -15.09 39.97
CA GLU A 467 5.04 -15.90 40.71
C GLU A 467 4.42 -17.15 41.32
N ARG A 468 3.15 -17.11 41.73
CA ARG A 468 2.44 -18.27 42.28
C ARG A 468 2.04 -19.30 41.22
N GLY A 469 1.96 -18.90 39.97
CA GLY A 469 1.55 -19.76 38.87
C GLY A 469 2.69 -20.28 38.00
N ILE A 470 3.95 -20.17 38.42
CA ILE A 470 5.11 -20.57 37.60
C ILE A 470 5.06 -22.08 37.30
N ARG A 471 5.34 -22.40 36.05
CA ARG A 471 5.43 -23.77 35.54
C ARG A 471 6.70 -23.99 34.70
N PRO A 472 7.20 -25.23 34.64
CA PRO A 472 8.47 -25.52 33.95
C PRO A 472 8.36 -25.48 32.42
N THR A 473 7.17 -25.68 31.87
CA THR A 473 6.92 -25.77 30.41
C THR A 473 5.79 -24.83 29.99
N PRO A 474 5.79 -24.32 28.75
CA PRO A 474 4.71 -23.48 28.26
C PRO A 474 3.36 -24.20 28.25
N ALA A 475 2.27 -23.45 28.48
CA ALA A 475 0.90 -23.96 28.48
C ALA A 475 0.25 -23.94 27.08
N PHE A 476 0.96 -23.49 26.07
CA PHE A 476 0.46 -23.32 24.70
C PHE A 476 1.10 -24.30 23.72
N SER A 477 0.48 -24.49 22.56
CA SER A 477 0.97 -25.30 21.45
C SER A 477 1.69 -24.43 20.42
N GLY A 478 2.62 -25.03 19.66
CA GLY A 478 3.33 -24.34 18.58
C GLY A 478 4.73 -23.86 18.98
N PRO A 479 5.33 -22.98 18.14
CA PRO A 479 6.70 -22.51 18.36
C PRO A 479 6.85 -21.73 19.67
N VAL A 480 7.88 -22.07 20.43
CA VAL A 480 8.26 -21.35 21.64
C VAL A 480 9.23 -20.23 21.26
N PRO A 481 9.08 -19.00 21.79
CA PRO A 481 10.04 -17.92 21.55
C PRO A 481 11.47 -18.36 21.91
N GLN A 482 12.42 -18.08 21.02
CA GLN A 482 13.82 -18.50 21.16
C GLN A 482 14.66 -17.52 21.99
N ASP A 483 14.14 -16.34 22.30
CA ASP A 483 14.86 -15.34 23.08
C ASP A 483 14.83 -15.69 24.59
N ALA A 484 15.93 -15.35 25.28
CA ALA A 484 16.10 -15.69 26.69
C ALA A 484 15.22 -14.85 27.62
N GLY A 485 14.81 -15.44 28.75
CA GLY A 485 14.21 -14.72 29.88
C GLY A 485 12.72 -14.87 30.04
N HIS A 486 12.08 -15.82 29.36
CA HIS A 486 10.67 -16.18 29.60
C HIS A 486 10.51 -17.03 30.86
N THR A 487 9.49 -16.72 31.63
CA THR A 487 9.01 -17.52 32.75
C THR A 487 7.55 -17.88 32.46
N TRP A 488 7.26 -19.17 32.29
CA TRP A 488 5.92 -19.64 31.94
C TRP A 488 5.03 -19.74 33.17
N VAL A 489 3.73 -19.48 33.02
CA VAL A 489 2.76 -19.54 34.11
C VAL A 489 1.51 -20.32 33.71
N GLU A 490 0.77 -20.77 34.72
CA GLU A 490 -0.56 -21.34 34.54
C GLU A 490 -1.49 -20.31 33.88
N PRO A 491 -2.27 -20.70 32.85
CA PRO A 491 -3.14 -19.80 32.10
C PRO A 491 -4.40 -19.45 32.90
N ALA A 492 -4.23 -18.61 33.93
CA ALA A 492 -5.30 -18.23 34.86
C ALA A 492 -5.70 -16.76 34.78
N LEU A 493 -4.87 -15.91 34.16
CA LEU A 493 -5.11 -14.48 34.04
C LEU A 493 -5.49 -14.13 32.60
N ILE A 494 -6.42 -13.20 32.46
CA ILE A 494 -6.84 -12.62 31.19
C ILE A 494 -6.41 -11.16 31.15
N ALA A 495 -5.75 -10.78 30.08
CA ALA A 495 -5.37 -9.41 29.77
C ALA A 495 -6.17 -8.89 28.56
N GLU A 496 -6.88 -7.81 28.73
CA GLU A 496 -7.42 -7.02 27.62
C GLU A 496 -6.28 -6.22 27.02
N VAL A 497 -6.02 -6.41 25.74
CA VAL A 497 -4.89 -5.84 25.04
C VAL A 497 -5.37 -5.14 23.78
N ARG A 498 -4.97 -3.90 23.63
CA ARG A 498 -5.15 -3.11 22.42
C ARG A 498 -3.98 -3.38 21.48
N TYR A 499 -4.26 -3.69 20.22
CA TYR A 499 -3.24 -4.00 19.23
C TYR A 499 -3.69 -3.52 17.84
N LYS A 500 -2.78 -3.48 16.89
CA LYS A 500 -3.09 -3.05 15.53
C LYS A 500 -3.65 -4.18 14.67
N GLU A 501 -2.89 -5.26 14.58
CA GLU A 501 -3.17 -6.40 13.72
C GLU A 501 -2.40 -7.63 14.19
N TRP A 502 -2.76 -8.79 13.64
CA TRP A 502 -1.94 -9.99 13.70
C TRP A 502 -0.92 -9.97 12.55
N THR A 503 0.34 -10.34 12.83
CA THR A 503 1.35 -10.55 11.78
C THR A 503 1.15 -11.92 11.12
N ASP A 504 1.78 -12.16 9.95
CA ASP A 504 1.75 -13.46 9.28
C ASP A 504 2.39 -14.58 10.12
N GLU A 505 3.31 -14.21 11.05
CA GLU A 505 3.89 -15.12 12.03
C GLU A 505 2.93 -15.44 13.19
N GLY A 506 1.74 -14.88 13.22
CA GLY A 506 0.74 -15.09 14.26
C GLY A 506 1.01 -14.35 15.57
N LEU A 507 1.70 -13.20 15.49
CA LEU A 507 2.01 -12.35 16.65
C LEU A 507 1.23 -11.04 16.61
N LEU A 508 0.92 -10.48 17.77
CA LEU A 508 0.30 -9.16 17.89
C LEU A 508 1.29 -8.05 17.55
N ARG A 509 0.84 -7.12 16.70
CA ARG A 509 1.61 -5.93 16.34
C ARG A 509 1.28 -4.75 17.26
N GLN A 510 2.31 -4.15 17.87
CA GLN A 510 2.23 -3.01 18.79
C GLN A 510 1.19 -3.20 19.91
N PRO A 511 1.20 -4.32 20.63
CA PRO A 511 0.25 -4.54 21.71
C PRO A 511 0.49 -3.57 22.87
N VAL A 512 -0.61 -3.07 23.44
CA VAL A 512 -0.64 -2.19 24.60
C VAL A 512 -1.65 -2.76 25.60
N PHE A 513 -1.22 -3.01 26.81
CA PHE A 513 -2.08 -3.49 27.89
C PHE A 513 -3.14 -2.42 28.23
N VAL A 514 -4.38 -2.85 28.38
CA VAL A 514 -5.52 -2.00 28.77
C VAL A 514 -5.90 -2.27 30.23
N ARG A 515 -6.18 -3.53 30.57
CA ARG A 515 -6.54 -3.96 31.94
C ARG A 515 -6.51 -5.47 32.05
N PHE A 516 -6.55 -5.97 33.27
CA PHE A 516 -6.88 -7.37 33.54
C PHE A 516 -8.39 -7.58 33.60
N ARG A 517 -8.82 -8.77 33.19
CA ARG A 517 -10.22 -9.19 33.22
C ARG A 517 -10.39 -10.24 34.30
N ASP A 518 -11.18 -9.89 35.33
CA ASP A 518 -11.59 -10.80 36.43
C ASP A 518 -13.08 -11.20 36.32
N ASP A 519 -13.78 -10.61 35.37
CA ASP A 519 -15.19 -10.80 35.09
C ASP A 519 -15.47 -11.98 34.14
N LYS A 520 -14.44 -12.57 33.50
CA LYS A 520 -14.56 -13.70 32.55
C LYS A 520 -13.65 -14.86 32.96
N PRO A 521 -14.10 -16.11 32.81
CA PRO A 521 -13.22 -17.28 32.89
C PRO A 521 -12.36 -17.40 31.61
N VAL A 522 -11.18 -18.02 31.73
CA VAL A 522 -10.25 -18.25 30.62
C VAL A 522 -10.88 -19.03 29.46
N THR A 523 -11.91 -19.84 29.73
CA THR A 523 -12.66 -20.62 28.73
C THR A 523 -13.59 -19.81 27.83
N GLU A 524 -13.88 -18.56 28.19
CA GLU A 524 -14.72 -17.63 27.42
C GLU A 524 -13.90 -16.63 26.58
N ILE A 525 -12.62 -16.88 26.39
CA ILE A 525 -11.77 -16.00 25.57
C ILE A 525 -12.07 -16.24 24.09
N ALA A 526 -12.13 -15.17 23.34
CA ALA A 526 -12.34 -15.17 21.91
C ALA A 526 -11.38 -16.11 21.18
N LYS A 527 -11.89 -16.84 20.19
CA LYS A 527 -11.14 -17.77 19.35
C LYS A 527 -10.68 -17.06 18.09
N ARG A 528 -9.44 -17.27 17.72
CA ARG A 528 -8.91 -16.83 16.42
C ARG A 528 -9.33 -17.84 15.34
N ASP A 529 -9.88 -17.40 14.23
CA ASP A 529 -10.10 -18.25 13.05
C ASP A 529 -8.82 -18.42 12.21
N ALA A 530 -8.84 -19.31 11.23
CA ALA A 530 -7.72 -19.54 10.31
C ALA A 530 -7.36 -18.32 9.45
N GLY A 531 -8.25 -17.32 9.34
CA GLY A 531 -8.03 -16.05 8.65
C GLY A 531 -7.43 -14.95 9.53
N GLY A 532 -7.18 -15.22 10.82
CA GLY A 532 -6.58 -14.26 11.75
C GLY A 532 -7.55 -13.30 12.43
N GLU A 533 -8.86 -13.43 12.22
CA GLU A 533 -9.88 -12.64 12.91
C GLU A 533 -10.32 -13.31 14.22
N MET A 534 -10.55 -12.49 15.25
CA MET A 534 -11.10 -12.98 16.53
C MET A 534 -12.62 -13.12 16.41
N ARG A 535 -13.17 -14.23 16.91
CA ARG A 535 -14.61 -14.44 17.01
C ARG A 535 -15.02 -14.57 18.48
N ASP A 536 -16.20 -14.10 18.83
CA ASP A 536 -16.80 -14.32 20.14
C ASP A 536 -16.88 -15.81 20.44
N ALA A 537 -16.56 -16.19 21.66
CA ALA A 537 -16.59 -17.59 22.08
C ALA A 537 -18.02 -18.14 22.05
N GLU A 538 -18.25 -19.24 21.34
CA GLU A 538 -19.46 -20.05 21.54
C GLU A 538 -19.47 -20.61 22.97
N PRO A 539 -20.65 -20.73 23.62
CA PRO A 539 -20.70 -21.26 25.00
C PRO A 539 -20.13 -22.69 25.06
N PRO A 540 -19.32 -23.01 26.08
CA PRO A 540 -18.56 -24.24 26.12
C PRO A 540 -19.46 -25.48 26.32
N VAL A 541 -19.15 -26.52 25.55
CA VAL A 541 -19.56 -27.89 25.91
C VAL A 541 -18.78 -28.27 27.19
N ALA A 542 -19.49 -28.55 28.25
CA ALA A 542 -18.94 -28.78 29.59
C ALA A 542 -17.89 -29.90 29.59
N ILE A 543 -16.62 -29.57 29.79
CA ILE A 543 -15.58 -30.50 30.23
C ILE A 543 -15.24 -30.12 31.67
N ALA A 544 -15.57 -31.00 32.62
CA ALA A 544 -15.30 -30.80 34.03
C ALA A 544 -13.80 -30.83 34.31
N HIS A 545 -13.23 -29.70 34.74
CA HIS A 545 -11.92 -29.65 35.40
C HIS A 545 -12.04 -29.24 36.86
N PRO A 546 -11.24 -29.80 37.78
CA PRO A 546 -11.35 -29.53 39.19
C PRO A 546 -10.99 -28.08 39.51
N ALA A 547 -11.90 -27.42 40.20
CA ALA A 547 -11.79 -26.05 40.64
C ALA A 547 -10.65 -25.85 41.64
N SER A 548 -9.60 -25.11 41.23
CA SER A 548 -8.70 -24.48 42.20
C SER A 548 -9.31 -23.13 42.60
N ARG A 549 -9.85 -23.05 43.81
CA ARG A 549 -10.34 -21.80 44.42
C ARG A 549 -9.16 -20.90 44.76
N ILE A 550 -8.97 -19.85 43.97
CA ILE A 550 -8.17 -18.68 44.37
C ILE A 550 -9.09 -17.77 45.21
N PRO A 551 -8.69 -17.33 46.41
CA PRO A 551 -9.54 -16.47 47.24
C PRO A 551 -9.80 -15.14 46.55
N ARG A 552 -11.07 -14.80 46.40
CA ARG A 552 -11.52 -13.47 45.97
C ARG A 552 -11.21 -12.45 47.07
N SER A 553 -10.06 -11.81 47.00
CA SER A 553 -9.81 -10.59 47.79
C SER A 553 -8.80 -9.71 47.09
N SER A 554 -9.25 -8.51 46.76
CA SER A 554 -8.46 -7.29 46.56
C SER A 554 -8.25 -6.73 45.15
N PHE A 555 -9.14 -6.92 44.18
CA PHE A 555 -9.16 -5.98 43.09
C PHE A 555 -10.30 -4.97 43.30
N ARG A 556 -10.04 -3.88 44.01
CA ARG A 556 -10.95 -2.72 44.07
C ARG A 556 -10.66 -1.83 42.85
N THR A 557 -11.55 -1.87 41.90
CA THR A 557 -11.63 -0.84 40.86
C THR A 557 -12.04 0.48 41.51
N SER A 558 -11.18 1.47 41.51
CA SER A 558 -11.55 2.84 41.86
C SER A 558 -12.22 3.52 40.66
N THR A 559 -13.49 3.25 40.46
CA THR A 559 -14.34 4.11 39.63
C THR A 559 -14.69 5.35 40.45
N LYS A 560 -14.03 6.48 40.19
CA LYS A 560 -14.52 7.78 40.63
C LYS A 560 -15.74 8.12 39.77
N SER A 561 -16.93 7.79 40.31
CA SER A 561 -18.20 8.35 39.86
C SER A 561 -18.34 9.73 40.48
N SER A 562 -18.16 10.77 39.68
CA SER A 562 -18.63 12.12 40.02
C SER A 562 -20.12 12.22 39.69
N GLY A 563 -20.97 11.91 40.68
CA GLY A 563 -22.39 12.16 40.59
C GLY A 563 -22.72 13.66 40.73
N PRO A 564 -23.77 14.16 40.07
CA PRO A 564 -24.14 15.55 40.13
C PRO A 564 -24.86 15.87 41.45
N THR A 565 -24.38 16.90 42.15
CA THR A 565 -25.01 17.51 43.32
C THR A 565 -26.33 18.17 42.90
N ARG A 566 -27.43 17.64 43.42
CA ARG A 566 -28.77 18.23 43.35
C ARG A 566 -28.82 19.42 44.30
N ALA A 567 -28.96 20.62 43.76
CA ALA A 567 -29.32 21.80 44.52
C ALA A 567 -30.84 21.85 44.68
N THR A 568 -31.29 21.85 45.92
CA THR A 568 -32.70 22.14 46.31
C THR A 568 -32.90 23.64 46.32
N PRO A 569 -34.03 24.18 45.81
CA PRO A 569 -34.34 25.60 45.96
C PRO A 569 -35.02 25.87 47.31
N ARG A 570 -34.54 26.87 48.06
CA ARG A 570 -35.27 27.52 49.15
C ARG A 570 -36.03 28.68 48.58
N ALA A 571 -37.36 28.68 48.93
CA ALA A 571 -38.26 29.79 48.74
C ALA A 571 -37.92 30.95 49.70
N THR A 572 -37.89 32.14 49.21
CA THR A 572 -38.59 33.38 49.57
C THR A 572 -38.30 34.41 48.50
#